data_5157773b471d13641183f7908600c119
#
_entry.id   5157773b471d13641183f7908600c119
#
_cell.length_a   1.000
_cell.length_b   1.000
_cell.length_c   1.000
_cell.angle_alpha   90.00
_cell.angle_beta   90.00
_cell.angle_gamma   90.00
#
_symmetry.space_group_name_H-M   'P 1'
#
loop_
_entity.id
_entity.type
_entity.pdbx_description
1 polymer ?
#
loop_
_entity_poly.entity_id
_entity_poly.type
_entity_poly.pdbx_seq_one_letter_code
_entity_poly.pdbx_strand_id
1 'polypeptide(L)' 'MPFTVEHLSDCSEIVLLDTEGHDKDVTVLVQGDDKVFIRQQDPVSGRVDVIEMNWQMLVGLSQSIFCEDGMYHLEAK' A
#
# COMPACT_ATOMS: atom_id res chain seq x y z
N MET A 1 -11.89 5.06 -7.63
CA MET A 1 -11.09 4.40 -6.62
C MET A 1 -10.52 5.41 -5.65
N PRO A 2 -10.64 5.19 -4.35
CA PRO A 2 -10.18 6.19 -3.37
C PRO A 2 -8.67 6.12 -3.14
N PHE A 3 -7.93 6.62 -4.07
CA PHE A 3 -6.49 6.73 -3.91
C PHE A 3 -5.98 7.95 -4.67
N THR A 4 -4.81 8.42 -4.28
CA THR A 4 -4.12 9.49 -4.98
C THR A 4 -2.72 9.03 -5.35
N VAL A 5 -2.18 9.58 -6.43
CA VAL A 5 -0.81 9.30 -6.87
C VAL A 5 -0.11 10.63 -7.10
N GLU A 6 1.07 10.78 -6.53
CA GLU A 6 1.89 11.96 -6.70
C GLU A 6 3.30 11.53 -7.09
N HIS A 7 3.82 12.11 -8.16
CA HIS A 7 5.17 11.82 -8.64
C HIS A 7 6.11 12.92 -8.17
N LEU A 8 7.06 12.54 -7.34
CA LEU A 8 8.11 13.42 -6.86
C LEU A 8 9.37 13.17 -7.68
N SER A 9 10.40 13.99 -7.48
CA SER A 9 11.61 13.88 -8.30
C SER A 9 12.31 12.52 -8.18
N ASP A 10 12.29 11.92 -6.98
CA ASP A 10 13.01 10.67 -6.69
C ASP A 10 12.11 9.49 -6.41
N CYS A 11 10.82 9.70 -6.27
CA CYS A 11 9.91 8.64 -5.87
C CYS A 11 8.49 8.96 -6.30
N SER A 12 7.62 7.98 -6.15
CA SER A 12 6.18 8.16 -6.33
C SER A 12 5.49 7.85 -5.02
N GLU A 13 4.51 8.65 -4.67
CA GLU A 13 3.71 8.46 -3.47
C GLU A 13 2.29 8.10 -3.85
N ILE A 14 1.83 6.97 -3.35
CA ILE A 14 0.46 6.52 -3.54
C ILE A 14 -0.21 6.53 -2.17
N VAL A 15 -1.31 7.24 -2.04
CA VAL A 15 -2.07 7.26 -0.80
C VAL A 15 -3.37 6.52 -1.03
N LEU A 16 -3.55 5.44 -0.29
CA LEU A 16 -4.76 4.64 -0.32
C LEU A 16 -5.66 5.16 0.79
N LEU A 17 -6.77 5.77 0.41
CA LEU A 17 -7.65 6.44 1.37
C LEU A 17 -8.53 5.43 2.09
N ASP A 18 -8.64 5.60 3.41
CA ASP A 18 -9.53 4.79 4.21
C ASP A 18 -10.97 5.16 3.92
N THR A 19 -11.73 4.22 3.38
CA THR A 19 -13.13 4.44 3.01
C THR A 19 -14.09 4.17 4.15
N GLU A 20 -13.59 3.72 5.30
CA GLU A 20 -14.44 3.40 6.43
C GLU A 20 -14.45 4.49 7.51
N GLY A 21 -13.74 5.59 7.27
CA GLY A 21 -13.81 6.74 8.15
C GLY A 21 -12.98 6.61 9.44
N HIS A 22 -11.99 5.74 9.44
CA HIS A 22 -11.12 5.53 10.61
C HIS A 22 -9.81 6.31 10.53
N ASP A 23 -9.63 7.10 9.49
CA ASP A 23 -8.42 7.89 9.24
C ASP A 23 -7.15 7.04 9.20
N LYS A 24 -7.26 5.84 8.65
CA LYS A 24 -6.14 4.89 8.56
C LYS A 24 -5.65 4.74 7.13
N ASP A 25 -5.42 5.85 6.46
CA ASP A 25 -4.89 5.84 5.11
C ASP A 25 -3.54 5.13 5.07
N VAL A 26 -3.30 4.42 3.98
CA VAL A 26 -2.03 3.72 3.77
C VAL A 26 -1.25 4.46 2.71
N THR A 27 -0.01 4.81 3.01
CA THR A 27 0.87 5.48 2.07
C THR A 27 1.88 4.47 1.54
N VAL A 28 2.01 4.41 0.22
CA VAL A 28 3.00 3.57 -0.45
C VAL A 28 4.00 4.48 -1.14
N LEU A 29 5.26 4.41 -0.73
CA LEU A 29 6.35 5.17 -1.34
C LEU A 29 7.18 4.23 -2.20
N VAL A 30 7.24 4.51 -3.50
CA VAL A 30 8.02 3.72 -4.44
C VAL A 30 9.24 4.55 -4.85
N GLN A 31 10.41 4.10 -4.46
CA GLN A 31 11.67 4.80 -4.76
C GLN A 31 12.35 4.18 -5.97
N GLY A 32 13.17 4.98 -6.64
CA GLY A 32 13.81 4.56 -7.88
C GLY A 32 14.89 3.48 -7.71
N ASP A 33 15.30 3.19 -6.50
CA ASP A 33 16.31 2.18 -6.20
C ASP A 33 15.70 0.83 -5.79
N ASP A 34 14.52 0.54 -6.29
CA ASP A 34 13.82 -0.73 -6.06
C ASP A 34 13.30 -0.89 -4.63
N LYS A 35 13.16 0.20 -3.91
CA LYS A 35 12.63 0.15 -2.54
C LYS A 35 11.22 0.65 -2.48
N VAL A 36 10.39 -0.07 -1.75
CA VAL A 36 8.99 0.28 -1.52
C VAL A 36 8.74 0.28 -0.02
N PHE A 37 8.15 1.37 0.46
CA PHE A 37 7.78 1.49 1.87
C PHE A 37 6.26 1.65 1.96
N ILE A 38 5.65 0.80 2.76
CA ILE A 38 4.21 0.90 3.05
C ILE A 38 4.08 1.40 4.47
N ARG A 39 3.40 2.52 4.63
CA ARG A 39 3.29 3.21 5.92
C ARG A 39 1.84 3.44 6.29
N GLN A 40 1.53 3.22 7.56
CA GLN A 40 0.22 3.55 8.11
C GLN A 40 0.40 4.17 9.49
N GLN A 41 -0.28 5.28 9.73
CA GLN A 41 -0.25 5.94 11.03
C GLN A 41 -1.57 5.71 11.75
N ASP A 42 -1.48 5.34 13.03
CA ASP A 42 -2.66 5.22 13.88
C ASP A 42 -3.06 6.63 14.33
N PRO A 43 -4.27 7.11 13.98
CA PRO A 43 -4.67 8.47 14.32
C PRO A 43 -4.89 8.68 15.81
N VAL A 44 -5.10 7.62 16.57
CA VAL A 44 -5.33 7.74 18.02
C VAL A 44 -4.02 7.81 18.79
N SER A 45 -3.12 6.87 18.55
CA SER A 45 -1.84 6.80 19.26
C SER A 45 -0.74 7.61 18.59
N GLY A 46 -0.89 7.95 17.33
CA GLY A 46 0.16 8.60 16.54
C GLY A 46 1.27 7.64 16.11
N ARG A 47 1.15 6.37 16.43
CA ARG A 47 2.15 5.38 16.07
C ARG A 47 2.18 5.16 14.56
N VAL A 48 3.38 5.04 14.01
CA VAL A 48 3.59 4.80 12.60
C VAL A 48 4.17 3.40 12.42
N ASP A 49 3.51 2.59 11.61
CA ASP A 49 4.00 1.28 11.23
C ASP A 49 4.50 1.35 9.79
N VAL A 50 5.70 0.82 9.54
CA VAL A 50 6.33 0.87 8.23
C VAL A 50 6.78 -0.54 7.84
N ILE A 51 6.46 -0.92 6.62
CA ILE A 51 6.91 -2.19 6.04
C ILE A 51 7.78 -1.86 4.83
N GLU A 52 8.98 -2.39 4.81
CA GLU A 52 9.87 -2.25 3.65
C GLU A 52 9.78 -3.49 2.78
N MET A 53 9.71 -3.28 1.47
CA MET A 53 9.72 -4.38 0.51
C MET A 53 10.43 -3.92 -0.76
N ASN A 54 10.74 -4.86 -1.65
CA ASN A 54 11.28 -4.51 -2.95
C ASN A 54 10.17 -4.43 -3.99
N TRP A 55 10.51 -3.93 -5.18
CA TRP A 55 9.54 -3.76 -6.25
C TRP A 55 8.88 -5.09 -6.65
N GLN A 56 9.64 -6.17 -6.67
CA GLN A 56 9.10 -7.47 -7.06
C GLN A 56 8.05 -7.97 -6.08
N MET A 57 8.22 -7.68 -4.79
CA MET A 57 7.21 -8.03 -3.80
C MET A 57 5.91 -7.26 -4.03
N LEU A 58 6.01 -5.99 -4.37
CA LEU A 58 4.83 -5.19 -4.67
C LEU A 58 4.12 -5.70 -5.91
N VAL A 59 4.88 -6.02 -6.96
CA VAL A 59 4.32 -6.59 -8.18
C VAL A 59 3.64 -7.92 -7.90
N GLY A 60 4.28 -8.75 -7.08
CA GLY A 60 3.70 -10.03 -6.68
C GLY A 60 2.39 -9.87 -5.95
N LEU A 61 2.32 -8.91 -5.02
CA LEU A 61 1.08 -8.62 -4.31
C LEU A 61 -0.01 -8.19 -5.29
N SER A 62 0.32 -7.30 -6.21
CA SER A 62 -0.63 -6.83 -7.22
C SER A 62 -1.14 -7.96 -8.09
N GLN A 63 -0.25 -8.85 -8.53
CA GLN A 63 -0.63 -9.99 -9.36
C GLN A 63 -1.51 -10.97 -8.60
N SER A 64 -1.24 -11.18 -7.31
CA SER A 64 -2.00 -12.13 -6.51
C SER A 64 -3.47 -11.71 -6.36
N ILE A 65 -3.75 -10.42 -6.41
CA ILE A 65 -5.12 -9.91 -6.32
C ILE A 65 -5.97 -10.39 -7.49
N PHE A 66 -5.35 -10.50 -8.67
CA PHE A 66 -6.04 -10.89 -9.89
C PHE A 66 -5.91 -12.38 -10.21
N CYS A 67 -5.22 -13.13 -9.36
CA CYS A 67 -5.08 -14.57 -9.53
C CYS A 67 -6.32 -15.29 -8.99
N GLU A 68 -6.81 -16.30 -9.71
CA GLU A 68 -7.99 -17.04 -9.29
C GLU A 68 -7.81 -17.66 -7.91
N ASP A 69 -6.59 -18.10 -7.58
CA ASP A 69 -6.31 -18.77 -6.32
C ASP A 69 -5.77 -17.84 -5.24
N GLY A 70 -5.64 -16.55 -5.53
CA GLY A 70 -5.12 -15.58 -4.59
C GLY A 70 -6.16 -15.07 -3.61
N MET A 71 -6.50 -13.79 -3.74
CA MET A 71 -7.47 -13.13 -2.84
C MET A 71 -8.83 -13.82 -2.81
N TYR A 72 -9.13 -14.58 -3.84
CA TYR A 72 -10.38 -15.29 -3.94
C TYR A 72 -10.65 -16.18 -2.73
N HIS A 73 -9.63 -16.83 -2.23
CA HIS A 73 -9.79 -17.72 -1.07
C HIS A 73 -10.10 -16.97 0.22
N LEU A 74 -9.69 -15.73 0.32
CA LEU A 74 -10.01 -14.90 1.48
C LEU A 74 -11.48 -14.53 1.51
N GLU A 75 -12.06 -14.32 0.34
CA GLU A 75 -13.48 -13.97 0.24
C GLU A 75 -14.38 -15.18 0.48
N ALA A 76 -13.88 -16.36 0.24
CA ALA A 76 -14.65 -17.58 0.42
C ALA A 76 -14.97 -17.89 1.89
N LYS A 77 -14.38 -17.17 2.78
CA LYS A 77 -14.70 -17.33 4.20
C LYS A 77 -16.01 -16.63 4.50
#